data_176de1dd3dc23dafa147ab3454ce0074
#
_entry.id   176de1dd3dc23dafa147ab3454ce0074
#
_cell.length_a   1.000
_cell.length_b   1.000
_cell.length_c   1.000
_cell.angle_alpha   90.00
_cell.angle_beta   90.00
_cell.angle_gamma   90.00
#
_symmetry.space_group_name_H-M   'P 1'
#
loop_
_entity.id
_entity.type
_entity.pdbx_description
1 polymer ?
#
loop_
_entity_poly.entity_id
_entity_poly.type
_entity_poly.pdbx_seq_one_letter_code
_entity_poly.pdbx_strand_id
1 'polypeptide(L)'
;MKFSELITKLHSASQPHMLMYIDIRSDCELADVNILASGQSDVQAGTLYFADAGQLTPDTVLPTNLLYYGTLPPELADRLTNSAMIDRGEFAVLFQTVKELLSYQQSDQQLYTQVLYMLCNGAELDRVLTKMTDVTGDLFVVIDSTGKLVAKTKNFYVDRSEEH
;
A
#
# COMPACT_ATOMS: atom_id res chain seq x y z
N MET A 1 0.34 -5.47 1.91
CA MET A 1 1.42 -4.83 2.71
C MET A 1 1.19 -5.12 4.18
N LYS A 2 2.19 -5.62 4.87
CA LYS A 2 2.10 -5.85 6.31
C LYS A 2 2.21 -4.55 7.10
N PHE A 3 1.67 -4.54 8.32
CA PHE A 3 1.77 -3.38 9.19
C PHE A 3 3.24 -2.97 9.44
N SER A 4 4.12 -3.93 9.69
CA SER A 4 5.55 -3.68 9.88
C SER A 4 6.20 -3.04 8.64
N GLU A 5 5.83 -3.49 7.45
CA GLU A 5 6.33 -2.91 6.21
C GLU A 5 5.87 -1.47 6.02
N LEU A 6 4.61 -1.19 6.36
CA LEU A 6 4.07 0.18 6.32
C LEU A 6 4.85 1.10 7.25
N ILE A 7 5.09 0.68 8.49
CA ILE A 7 5.86 1.46 9.47
C ILE A 7 7.26 1.75 8.93
N THR A 8 7.93 0.75 8.36
CA THR A 8 9.26 0.91 7.76
C THR A 8 9.23 1.92 6.61
N LYS A 9 8.24 1.84 5.73
CA LYS A 9 8.10 2.77 4.60
C LYS A 9 7.85 4.20 5.05
N LEU A 10 7.05 4.41 6.08
CA LEU A 10 6.79 5.74 6.62
C LEU A 10 8.05 6.35 7.27
N HIS A 11 8.91 5.53 7.87
CA HIS A 11 10.19 5.99 8.42
C HIS A 11 11.23 6.31 7.35
N SER A 12 11.23 5.59 6.24
CA SER A 12 12.24 5.71 5.17
C SER A 12 11.84 6.65 4.05
N ALA A 13 10.67 7.27 4.11
CA ALA A 13 10.22 8.26 3.12
C ALA A 13 11.16 9.47 3.07
N SER A 14 11.13 10.21 1.97
CA SER A 14 11.93 11.44 1.79
C SER A 14 11.65 12.51 2.85
N GLN A 15 10.47 12.46 3.46
CA GLN A 15 10.10 13.21 4.66
C GLN A 15 9.67 12.20 5.72
N PRO A 16 10.60 11.73 6.55
CA PRO A 16 10.27 10.71 7.53
C PRO A 16 9.25 11.23 8.54
N HIS A 17 8.18 10.48 8.70
CA HIS A 17 7.17 10.76 9.69
C HIS A 17 7.61 10.23 11.05
N MET A 18 7.39 11.01 12.09
CA MET A 18 7.74 10.60 13.45
C MET A 18 6.62 9.72 14.00
N LEU A 19 6.91 8.43 14.12
CA LEU A 19 6.05 7.45 14.75
C LEU A 19 6.63 7.10 16.13
N MET A 20 5.78 7.11 17.16
CA MET A 20 6.17 6.83 18.54
C MET A 20 5.36 5.65 19.08
N TYR A 21 5.89 5.04 20.15
CA TYR A 21 5.22 3.92 20.84
C TYR A 21 4.75 2.82 19.87
N ILE A 22 5.62 2.43 18.96
CA ILE A 22 5.33 1.39 17.99
C ILE A 22 5.27 0.05 18.72
N ASP A 23 4.14 -0.65 18.61
CA ASP A 23 3.91 -1.97 19.17
C ASP A 23 3.31 -2.87 18.10
N ILE A 24 3.99 -3.98 17.79
CA ILE A 24 3.55 -4.95 16.81
C ILE A 24 3.55 -6.32 17.46
N ARG A 25 2.37 -6.80 17.87
CA ARG A 25 2.21 -8.08 18.56
C ARG A 25 1.86 -9.22 17.60
N SER A 26 1.12 -8.90 16.53
CA SER A 26 0.73 -9.88 15.52
C SER A 26 0.65 -9.20 14.17
N ASP A 27 1.74 -9.25 13.42
CA ASP A 27 1.83 -8.58 12.13
C ASP A 27 0.83 -9.19 11.13
N CYS A 28 0.09 -8.35 10.43
CA CYS A 28 -0.93 -8.78 9.49
C CYS A 28 -0.98 -7.93 8.22
N GLU A 29 -1.57 -8.50 7.17
CA GLU A 29 -1.74 -7.81 5.89
C GLU A 29 -2.77 -6.69 6.01
N LEU A 30 -2.42 -5.53 5.44
CA LEU A 30 -3.31 -4.39 5.32
C LEU A 30 -3.81 -4.30 3.88
N ALA A 31 -5.13 -4.18 3.73
CA ALA A 31 -5.78 -4.03 2.44
C ALA A 31 -6.42 -2.65 2.26
N ASP A 32 -6.78 -1.99 3.35
CA ASP A 32 -7.51 -0.73 3.33
C ASP A 32 -7.13 0.15 4.51
N VAL A 33 -7.53 1.41 4.46
CA VAL A 33 -7.36 2.38 5.54
C VAL A 33 -8.66 3.15 5.76
N ASN A 34 -8.99 3.40 7.02
CA ASN A 34 -10.20 4.13 7.38
C ASN A 34 -10.01 4.94 8.67
N ILE A 35 -10.93 5.83 8.95
CA ILE A 35 -10.97 6.58 10.21
C ILE A 35 -11.93 5.86 11.15
N LEU A 36 -11.47 5.61 12.38
CA LEU A 36 -12.31 5.00 13.41
C LEU A 36 -13.28 6.05 13.96
N ALA A 37 -14.56 5.86 13.70
CA ALA A 37 -15.60 6.75 14.20
C ALA A 37 -15.92 6.45 15.66
N SER A 38 -16.28 7.50 16.40
CA SER A 38 -16.75 7.34 17.79
C SER A 38 -18.00 6.45 17.82
N GLY A 39 -17.97 5.44 18.69
CA GLY A 39 -19.08 4.48 18.80
C GLY A 39 -19.16 3.44 17.70
N GLN A 40 -18.18 3.38 16.81
CA GLN A 40 -18.14 2.34 15.79
C GLN A 40 -17.96 0.96 16.41
N SER A 41 -18.86 0.03 16.09
CA SER A 41 -18.82 -1.35 16.58
C SER A 41 -18.34 -2.36 15.54
N ASP A 42 -18.24 -1.94 14.29
CA ASP A 42 -17.85 -2.79 13.16
C ASP A 42 -16.44 -2.42 12.68
N VAL A 43 -15.46 -3.21 13.10
CA VAL A 43 -14.07 -3.07 12.67
C VAL A 43 -13.67 -4.28 11.84
N GLN A 44 -13.02 -4.03 10.72
CA GLN A 44 -12.63 -5.08 9.78
C GLN A 44 -11.16 -5.46 9.97
N ALA A 45 -10.90 -6.77 9.97
CA ALA A 45 -9.54 -7.29 9.92
C ALA A 45 -8.88 -6.89 8.59
N GLY A 46 -7.61 -6.54 8.63
CA GLY A 46 -6.89 -6.09 7.44
C GLY A 46 -7.09 -4.61 7.09
N THR A 47 -7.89 -3.88 7.84
CA THR A 47 -8.03 -2.43 7.71
C THR A 47 -7.18 -1.73 8.78
N LEU A 48 -6.39 -0.75 8.35
CA LEU A 48 -5.71 0.16 9.27
C LEU A 48 -6.65 1.29 9.64
N TYR A 49 -6.82 1.53 10.94
CA TYR A 49 -7.65 2.62 11.41
C TYR A 49 -6.81 3.76 11.99
N PHE A 50 -7.25 4.99 11.70
CA PHE A 50 -6.73 6.21 12.31
C PHE A 50 -7.73 6.71 13.33
N ALA A 51 -7.27 7.10 14.51
CA ALA A 51 -8.16 7.54 15.58
C ALA A 51 -7.58 8.68 16.41
N ASP A 52 -8.48 9.48 16.97
CA ASP A 52 -8.17 10.35 18.10
C ASP A 52 -8.29 9.54 19.39
N ALA A 53 -7.17 9.36 20.09
CA ALA A 53 -7.15 8.59 21.34
C ALA A 53 -8.09 9.17 22.40
N GLY A 54 -8.33 10.48 22.38
CA GLY A 54 -9.26 11.14 23.30
C GLY A 54 -10.73 10.75 23.11
N GLN A 55 -11.07 10.19 21.96
CA GLN A 55 -12.43 9.70 21.67
C GLN A 55 -12.61 8.21 21.95
N LEU A 56 -11.53 7.51 22.29
CA LEU A 56 -11.60 6.10 22.63
C LEU A 56 -12.03 5.91 24.08
N THR A 57 -12.98 5.01 24.30
CA THR A 57 -13.50 4.66 25.63
C THR A 57 -13.19 3.19 25.93
N PRO A 58 -13.24 2.75 27.20
CA PRO A 58 -13.05 1.34 27.54
C PRO A 58 -14.01 0.39 26.82
N ASP A 59 -15.18 0.89 26.41
CA ASP A 59 -16.20 0.11 25.69
C ASP A 59 -16.00 0.12 24.17
N THR A 60 -15.02 0.86 23.66
CA THR A 60 -14.74 0.92 22.22
C THR A 60 -14.22 -0.43 21.74
N VAL A 61 -14.78 -0.91 20.62
CA VAL A 61 -14.24 -2.07 19.92
C VAL A 61 -12.94 -1.65 19.23
N LEU A 62 -11.82 -2.22 19.69
CA LEU A 62 -10.51 -1.85 19.17
C LEU A 62 -10.19 -2.63 17.89
N PRO A 63 -9.71 -1.93 16.84
CA PRO A 63 -9.21 -2.59 15.64
C PRO A 63 -7.88 -3.29 15.92
N THR A 64 -7.54 -4.24 15.04
CA THR A 64 -6.25 -4.94 15.10
C THR A 64 -5.10 -3.99 14.79
N ASN A 65 -5.30 -3.07 13.84
CA ASN A 65 -4.26 -2.15 13.38
C ASN A 65 -4.72 -0.71 13.61
N LEU A 66 -3.97 0.05 14.38
CA LEU A 66 -4.34 1.40 14.81
C LEU A 66 -3.16 2.36 14.73
N LEU A 67 -3.36 3.50 14.08
CA LEU A 67 -2.53 4.69 14.25
C LEU A 67 -3.36 5.76 14.95
N TYR A 68 -2.85 6.31 16.04
CA TYR A 68 -3.59 7.25 16.86
C TYR A 68 -2.76 8.48 17.22
N TYR A 69 -3.41 9.59 17.51
CA TYR A 69 -2.80 10.75 18.13
C TYR A 69 -3.48 11.04 19.46
N GLY A 70 -2.77 11.76 20.34
CA GLY A 70 -3.26 12.08 21.67
C GLY A 70 -2.85 11.04 22.71
N THR A 71 -3.41 11.17 23.92
CA THR A 71 -3.09 10.28 25.04
C THR A 71 -4.02 9.08 25.06
N LEU A 72 -3.44 7.90 24.92
CA LEU A 72 -4.17 6.63 24.98
C LEU A 72 -4.45 6.26 26.44
N PRO A 73 -5.71 5.93 26.80
CA PRO A 73 -6.00 5.41 28.14
C PRO A 73 -5.21 4.13 28.43
N PRO A 74 -4.63 3.96 29.64
CA PRO A 74 -3.82 2.79 29.95
C PRO A 74 -4.55 1.46 29.80
N GLU A 75 -5.86 1.43 30.06
CA GLU A 75 -6.68 0.23 29.91
C GLU A 75 -6.77 -0.23 28.47
N LEU A 76 -6.68 0.68 27.51
CA LEU A 76 -6.74 0.36 26.08
C LEU A 76 -5.38 -0.05 25.53
N ALA A 77 -4.29 0.47 26.08
CA ALA A 77 -2.94 0.19 25.60
C ALA A 77 -2.62 -1.31 25.60
N ASP A 78 -3.05 -2.01 26.64
CA ASP A 78 -2.82 -3.47 26.78
C ASP A 78 -3.67 -4.31 25.83
N ARG A 79 -4.74 -3.74 25.28
CA ARG A 79 -5.67 -4.42 24.38
C ARG A 79 -5.33 -4.24 22.91
N LEU A 80 -4.42 -3.34 22.58
CA LEU A 80 -4.01 -3.10 21.19
C LEU A 80 -3.11 -4.24 20.68
N THR A 81 -3.29 -4.61 19.42
CA THR A 81 -2.46 -5.62 18.75
C THR A 81 -1.30 -4.97 18.01
N ASN A 82 -1.59 -4.15 17.02
CA ASN A 82 -0.61 -3.39 16.28
C ASN A 82 -0.96 -1.91 16.36
N SER A 83 -0.05 -1.10 16.85
CA SER A 83 -0.33 0.33 17.04
C SER A 83 0.92 1.17 16.96
N ALA A 84 0.74 2.43 16.63
CA ALA A 84 1.75 3.47 16.75
C ALA A 84 1.07 4.81 17.00
N MET A 85 1.76 5.69 17.71
CA MET A 85 1.32 7.05 17.93
C MET A 85 1.90 7.96 16.85
N ILE A 86 1.07 8.84 16.33
CA ILE A 86 1.43 9.85 15.34
C ILE A 86 1.24 11.26 15.90
N ASP A 87 1.86 12.24 15.27
CA ASP A 87 1.59 13.64 15.59
C ASP A 87 0.22 14.05 15.01
N ARG A 88 -0.58 14.75 15.81
CA ARG A 88 -1.87 15.29 15.39
C ARG A 88 -1.76 16.13 14.12
N GLY A 89 -0.69 16.93 13.98
CA GLY A 89 -0.46 17.77 12.80
C GLY A 89 -0.20 17.00 11.52
N GLU A 90 0.19 15.74 11.62
CA GLU A 90 0.48 14.88 10.47
C GLU A 90 -0.67 13.94 10.09
N PHE A 91 -1.77 13.95 10.84
CA PHE A 91 -2.89 13.01 10.66
C PHE A 91 -3.39 12.95 9.22
N ALA A 92 -3.75 14.10 8.65
CA ALA A 92 -4.30 14.16 7.29
C ALA A 92 -3.28 13.73 6.23
N VAL A 93 -2.04 14.15 6.37
CA VAL A 93 -0.96 13.80 5.43
C VAL A 93 -0.65 12.31 5.50
N LEU A 94 -0.53 11.75 6.70
CA LEU A 94 -0.29 10.33 6.90
C LEU A 94 -1.44 9.48 6.38
N PHE A 95 -2.69 9.87 6.66
CA PHE A 95 -3.86 9.17 6.15
C PHE A 95 -3.84 9.09 4.63
N GLN A 96 -3.59 10.21 3.96
CA GLN A 96 -3.52 10.27 2.50
C GLN A 96 -2.34 9.44 1.96
N THR A 97 -1.18 9.53 2.59
CA THR A 97 0.02 8.77 2.21
C THR A 97 -0.24 7.26 2.30
N VAL A 98 -0.82 6.79 3.40
CA VAL A 98 -1.15 5.38 3.58
C VAL A 98 -2.18 4.93 2.55
N LYS A 99 -3.21 5.74 2.31
CA LYS A 99 -4.23 5.44 1.31
C LYS A 99 -3.64 5.25 -0.08
N GLU A 100 -2.71 6.12 -0.48
CA GLU A 100 -2.01 6.01 -1.75
C GLU A 100 -1.12 4.77 -1.82
N LEU A 101 -0.36 4.46 -0.76
CA LEU A 101 0.50 3.28 -0.71
C LEU A 101 -0.30 1.98 -0.87
N LEU A 102 -1.43 1.86 -0.17
CA LEU A 102 -2.28 0.68 -0.26
C LEU A 102 -2.96 0.56 -1.62
N SER A 103 -3.42 1.66 -2.19
CA SER A 103 -4.01 1.69 -3.54
C SER A 103 -3.00 1.29 -4.60
N TYR A 104 -1.78 1.79 -4.51
CA TYR A 104 -0.72 1.45 -5.45
C TYR A 104 -0.41 -0.05 -5.41
N GLN A 105 -0.31 -0.64 -4.23
CA GLN A 105 -0.06 -2.07 -4.07
C GLN A 105 -1.18 -2.94 -4.65
N GLN A 106 -2.43 -2.55 -4.45
CA GLN A 106 -3.58 -3.26 -5.03
C GLN A 106 -3.56 -3.22 -6.55
N SER A 107 -3.24 -2.06 -7.13
CA SER A 107 -3.13 -1.90 -8.59
C SER A 107 -2.03 -2.78 -9.16
N ASP A 108 -0.88 -2.88 -8.51
CA ASP A 108 0.23 -3.74 -8.92
C ASP A 108 -0.17 -5.22 -8.89
N GLN A 109 -0.86 -5.66 -7.85
CA GLN A 109 -1.32 -7.05 -7.74
C GLN A 109 -2.36 -7.39 -8.81
N GLN A 110 -3.27 -6.48 -9.10
CA GLN A 110 -4.27 -6.66 -10.16
C GLN A 110 -3.60 -6.75 -11.53
N LEU A 111 -2.65 -5.87 -11.81
CA LEU A 111 -1.88 -5.91 -13.06
C LEU A 111 -1.14 -7.23 -13.21
N TYR A 112 -0.45 -7.67 -12.18
CA TYR A 112 0.27 -8.94 -12.18
C TYR A 112 -0.64 -10.12 -12.48
N THR A 113 -1.81 -10.17 -11.85
CA THR A 113 -2.81 -11.22 -12.07
C THR A 113 -3.32 -11.20 -13.51
N GLN A 114 -3.61 -10.02 -14.06
CA GLN A 114 -4.06 -9.88 -15.45
C GLN A 114 -2.99 -10.33 -16.45
N VAL A 115 -1.74 -9.95 -16.21
CA VAL A 115 -0.61 -10.35 -17.08
C VAL A 115 -0.44 -11.87 -17.06
N LEU A 116 -0.46 -12.50 -15.89
CA LEU A 116 -0.38 -13.97 -15.80
C LEU A 116 -1.53 -14.65 -16.54
N TYR A 117 -2.75 -14.14 -16.38
CA TYR A 117 -3.91 -14.68 -17.08
C TYR A 117 -3.75 -14.62 -18.59
N MET A 118 -3.30 -13.48 -19.13
CA MET A 118 -3.07 -13.30 -20.55
C MET A 118 -2.00 -14.27 -21.08
N LEU A 119 -0.89 -14.43 -20.38
CA LEU A 119 0.19 -15.33 -20.76
C LEU A 119 -0.27 -16.79 -20.73
N CYS A 120 -1.02 -17.20 -19.71
CA CYS A 120 -1.56 -18.56 -19.59
C CYS A 120 -2.57 -18.89 -20.69
N ASN A 121 -3.24 -17.89 -21.27
CA ASN A 121 -4.20 -18.06 -22.37
C ASN A 121 -3.56 -17.87 -23.75
N GLY A 122 -2.23 -17.82 -23.84
CA GLY A 122 -1.50 -17.78 -25.12
C GLY A 122 -1.54 -16.41 -25.80
N ALA A 123 -1.75 -15.31 -25.06
CA ALA A 123 -1.70 -13.98 -25.63
C ALA A 123 -0.28 -13.66 -26.13
N GLU A 124 -0.21 -12.93 -27.24
CA GLU A 124 1.07 -12.45 -27.77
C GLU A 124 1.72 -11.48 -26.77
N LEU A 125 3.04 -11.56 -26.65
CA LEU A 125 3.80 -10.75 -25.69
C LEU A 125 3.61 -9.24 -25.93
N ASP A 126 3.51 -8.80 -27.18
CA ASP A 126 3.24 -7.39 -27.51
C ASP A 126 1.91 -6.90 -26.93
N ARG A 127 0.88 -7.73 -26.95
CA ARG A 127 -0.42 -7.42 -26.36
C ARG A 127 -0.34 -7.31 -24.83
N VAL A 128 0.42 -8.19 -24.19
CA VAL A 128 0.66 -8.16 -22.75
C VAL A 128 1.36 -6.85 -22.35
N LEU A 129 2.41 -6.47 -23.08
CA LEU A 129 3.14 -5.22 -22.83
C LEU A 129 2.26 -3.98 -23.06
N THR A 130 1.41 -4.00 -24.08
CA THR A 130 0.45 -2.91 -24.33
C THR A 130 -0.54 -2.79 -23.18
N LYS A 131 -1.04 -3.89 -22.65
CA LYS A 131 -1.92 -3.88 -21.47
C LYS A 131 -1.21 -3.32 -20.23
N MET A 132 0.04 -3.68 -20.01
CA MET A 132 0.85 -3.12 -18.92
C MET A 132 1.01 -1.61 -19.07
N THR A 133 1.26 -1.13 -20.28
CA THR A 133 1.35 0.31 -20.58
C THR A 133 0.04 1.03 -20.31
N ASP A 134 -1.11 0.46 -20.69
CA ASP A 134 -2.42 1.06 -20.46
C ASP A 134 -2.73 1.25 -18.97
N VAL A 135 -2.21 0.37 -18.12
CA VAL A 135 -2.44 0.44 -16.66
C VAL A 135 -1.42 1.32 -15.96
N THR A 136 -0.14 1.23 -16.32
CA THR A 136 0.95 1.91 -15.60
C THR A 136 1.32 3.26 -16.21
N GLY A 137 1.04 3.48 -17.49
CA GLY A 137 1.53 4.63 -18.25
C GLY A 137 2.97 4.51 -18.74
N ASP A 138 3.67 3.46 -18.36
CA ASP A 138 5.06 3.23 -18.75
C ASP A 138 5.14 2.45 -20.06
N LEU A 139 6.22 2.64 -20.80
CA LEU A 139 6.52 1.88 -22.01
C LEU A 139 7.43 0.69 -21.67
N PHE A 140 7.15 -0.45 -22.25
CA PHE A 140 7.87 -1.69 -21.99
C PHE A 140 8.48 -2.25 -23.25
N VAL A 141 9.69 -2.80 -23.12
CA VAL A 141 10.34 -3.60 -24.14
C VAL A 141 10.87 -4.88 -23.51
N VAL A 142 10.90 -5.93 -24.30
CA VAL A 142 11.55 -7.20 -23.94
C VAL A 142 12.68 -7.44 -24.92
N ILE A 143 13.87 -7.62 -24.40
CA ILE A 143 15.05 -7.98 -25.17
C ILE A 143 15.56 -9.35 -24.72
N ASP A 144 16.16 -10.10 -25.64
CA ASP A 144 16.79 -11.37 -25.30
C ASP A 144 18.18 -11.17 -24.66
N SER A 145 18.82 -12.26 -24.29
CA SER A 145 20.15 -12.23 -23.66
C SER A 145 21.26 -11.67 -24.58
N THR A 146 21.00 -11.55 -25.86
CA THR A 146 21.93 -10.97 -26.85
C THR A 146 21.65 -9.49 -27.12
N GLY A 147 20.63 -8.90 -26.46
CA GLY A 147 20.21 -7.51 -26.66
C GLY A 147 19.26 -7.30 -27.83
N LYS A 148 18.74 -8.38 -28.44
CA LYS A 148 17.80 -8.29 -29.55
C LYS A 148 16.37 -8.02 -29.01
N LEU A 149 15.65 -7.09 -29.67
CA LEU A 149 14.26 -6.81 -29.38
C LEU A 149 13.37 -8.02 -29.65
N VAL A 150 12.65 -8.51 -28.66
CA VAL A 150 11.71 -9.63 -28.77
C VAL A 150 10.27 -9.12 -28.86
N ALA A 151 9.92 -8.13 -28.02
CA ALA A 151 8.59 -7.56 -27.96
C ALA A 151 8.64 -6.14 -27.45
N LYS A 152 7.64 -5.33 -27.80
CA LYS A 152 7.53 -3.95 -27.36
C LYS A 152 6.07 -3.53 -27.20
N THR A 153 5.85 -2.49 -26.38
CA THR A 153 4.57 -1.78 -26.36
C THR A 153 4.26 -1.20 -27.74
N LYS A 154 3.01 -1.25 -28.16
CA LYS A 154 2.57 -0.82 -29.49
C LYS A 154 3.02 0.58 -29.89
N ASN A 155 3.09 1.52 -28.95
CA ASN A 155 3.48 2.90 -29.17
C ASN A 155 4.94 3.20 -28.84
N PHE A 156 5.76 2.18 -28.65
CA PHE A 156 7.18 2.34 -28.41
C PHE A 156 7.94 2.38 -29.74
N TYR A 157 8.71 3.43 -29.96
CA TYR A 157 9.52 3.60 -31.16
C TYR A 157 10.98 3.48 -30.81
N VAL A 158 11.68 2.54 -31.48
CA VAL A 158 13.13 2.44 -31.44
C VAL A 158 13.70 3.26 -32.59
N ASP A 159 14.73 4.08 -32.33
CA ASP A 159 15.40 4.82 -33.39
C ASP A 159 16.06 3.85 -34.37
N ARG A 160 15.65 3.92 -35.63
CA ARG A 160 16.15 3.01 -36.70
C ARG A 160 17.63 3.19 -37.00
N SER A 161 18.23 4.33 -36.69
CA SER A 161 19.65 4.53 -36.86
C SER A 161 20.52 3.66 -35.95
N GLU A 162 19.94 3.16 -34.87
CA GLU A 162 20.58 2.25 -33.91
C GLU A 162 20.39 0.77 -34.24
N GLU A 163 19.51 0.44 -35.16
CA GLU A 163 19.23 -0.96 -35.59
C GLU A 163 20.24 -1.50 -36.59
N HIS A 164 21.16 -0.68 -37.06
CA HIS A 164 22.23 -1.03 -38.00
C HIS A 164 23.55 -1.30 -37.24
#